data_cc5732b8124048dbdb1bdaa764bdcf3a
#
_entry.id   cc5732b8124048dbdb1bdaa764bdcf3a
#
_cell.length_a   1.000
_cell.length_b   1.000
_cell.length_c   1.000
_cell.angle_alpha   90.00
_cell.angle_beta   90.00
_cell.angle_gamma   90.00
#
_symmetry.space_group_name_H-M   'P 1'
#
loop_
_entity.id
_entity.type
_entity.pdbx_description
1 polymer ?
#
loop_
_entity_poly.entity_id
_entity_poly.type
_entity_poly.pdbx_seq_one_letter_code
_entity_poly.pdbx_strand_id
1 'polypeptide(L)'
;MKIIMNSRNYQILKTFIGKMSMELIDVNSVRKYTQIRGISEFVFPFYHAIFYDNKTFEHSEKNLIEIDFELEKEYIDYGLDYFSTFDSQDIEFFLKENKLDYLTIDDIMYALVELIMELRLVTEED
;
A
#
# COMPACT_ATOMS: atom_id res chain seq x y z
N MET A 1 -11.07 -10.21 -4.49
CA MET A 1 -10.63 -9.32 -5.59
C MET A 1 -9.15 -9.53 -5.90
N LYS A 2 -8.78 -9.26 -7.12
CA LYS A 2 -7.43 -9.54 -7.61
C LYS A 2 -6.86 -8.28 -8.26
N ILE A 3 -5.68 -7.86 -7.81
CA ILE A 3 -4.94 -6.79 -8.48
C ILE A 3 -3.63 -7.34 -9.04
N ILE A 4 -3.14 -6.71 -10.09
CA ILE A 4 -1.93 -7.14 -10.79
C ILE A 4 -0.98 -5.96 -10.83
N MET A 5 0.25 -6.16 -10.34
CA MET A 5 1.24 -5.10 -10.25
C MET A 5 2.56 -5.52 -10.87
N ASN A 6 3.32 -4.55 -11.34
CA ASN A 6 4.71 -4.75 -11.71
C ASN A 6 5.47 -5.30 -10.49
N SER A 7 6.32 -6.31 -10.70
CA SER A 7 7.01 -6.98 -9.59
C SER A 7 7.93 -6.04 -8.81
N ARG A 8 8.58 -5.07 -9.47
CA ARG A 8 9.40 -4.07 -8.80
C ARG A 8 8.54 -3.17 -7.91
N ASN A 9 7.43 -2.66 -8.46
CA ASN A 9 6.51 -1.82 -7.69
C ASN A 9 5.89 -2.61 -6.53
N TYR A 10 5.61 -3.90 -6.74
CA TYR A 10 5.13 -4.76 -5.67
C TYR A 10 6.14 -4.84 -4.51
N GLN A 11 7.44 -5.04 -4.81
CA GLN A 11 8.47 -5.13 -3.78
C GLN A 11 8.61 -3.81 -3.02
N ILE A 12 8.54 -2.68 -3.73
CA ILE A 12 8.58 -1.36 -3.12
C ILE A 12 7.35 -1.16 -2.22
N LEU A 13 6.18 -1.50 -2.74
CA LEU A 13 4.92 -1.40 -1.98
C LEU A 13 4.96 -2.29 -0.74
N LYS A 14 5.51 -3.49 -0.86
CA LYS A 14 5.63 -4.41 0.26
C LYS A 14 6.47 -3.80 1.39
N THR A 15 7.60 -3.19 1.05
CA THR A 15 8.43 -2.48 2.02
C THR A 15 7.68 -1.32 2.66
N PHE A 16 7.00 -0.52 1.84
CA PHE A 16 6.24 0.64 2.29
C PHE A 16 5.10 0.23 3.24
N ILE A 17 4.29 -0.74 2.84
CA ILE A 17 3.16 -1.22 3.65
C ILE A 17 3.64 -1.88 4.95
N GLY A 18 4.75 -2.62 4.89
CA GLY A 18 5.33 -3.22 6.08
C GLY A 18 5.76 -2.17 7.10
N LYS A 19 6.46 -1.12 6.65
CA LYS A 19 6.87 -0.03 7.54
C LYS A 19 5.69 0.78 8.05
N MET A 20 4.71 1.05 7.19
CA MET A 20 3.51 1.78 7.58
C MET A 20 2.71 1.03 8.64
N SER A 21 2.56 -0.29 8.51
CA SER A 21 1.84 -1.07 9.52
C SER A 21 2.56 -1.07 10.85
N MET A 22 3.91 -1.08 10.85
CA MET A 22 4.68 -0.95 12.10
C MET A 22 4.46 0.42 12.75
N GLU A 23 4.43 1.50 11.97
CA GLU A 23 4.16 2.83 12.50
C GLU A 23 2.76 2.94 13.09
N LEU A 24 1.77 2.30 12.47
CA LEU A 24 0.39 2.31 12.98
C LEU A 24 0.25 1.57 14.31
N ILE A 25 1.12 0.60 14.58
CA ILE A 25 1.14 -0.12 15.84
C ILE A 25 1.82 0.71 16.94
N ASP A 26 2.79 1.54 16.59
CA ASP A 26 3.49 2.40 17.54
C ASP A 26 2.58 3.49 18.05
N VAL A 27 2.38 3.55 19.38
CA VAL A 27 1.48 4.51 20.04
C VAL A 27 1.84 5.96 19.69
N ASN A 28 3.14 6.26 19.54
CA ASN A 28 3.59 7.61 19.23
C ASN A 28 3.32 7.98 17.77
N SER A 29 3.40 7.01 16.87
CA SER A 29 3.16 7.22 15.44
C SER A 29 1.68 7.22 15.10
N VAL A 30 0.86 6.47 15.83
CA VAL A 30 -0.59 6.44 15.62
C VAL A 30 -1.20 7.83 15.64
N ARG A 31 -0.64 8.74 16.46
CA ARG A 31 -1.12 10.11 16.52
C ARG A 31 -1.04 10.85 15.18
N LYS A 32 -0.09 10.50 14.32
CA LYS A 32 0.04 11.09 12.98
C LYS A 32 -1.11 10.66 12.07
N TYR A 33 -1.55 9.41 12.22
CA TYR A 33 -2.50 8.80 11.31
C TYR A 33 -3.94 8.80 11.84
N THR A 34 -4.14 9.09 13.12
CA THR A 34 -5.49 9.12 13.71
C THR A 34 -6.39 10.20 13.12
N GLN A 35 -5.80 11.20 12.45
CA GLN A 35 -6.58 12.22 11.75
C GLN A 35 -7.18 11.69 10.44
N ILE A 36 -6.69 10.56 9.96
CA ILE A 36 -7.13 9.96 8.70
C ILE A 36 -7.90 8.70 9.04
N ARG A 37 -9.22 8.87 9.06
CA ARG A 37 -10.12 7.80 9.48
C ARG A 37 -10.03 6.61 8.52
N GLY A 38 -9.90 5.44 9.09
CA GLY A 38 -10.04 4.19 8.34
C GLY A 38 -8.78 3.67 7.67
N ILE A 39 -7.64 4.38 7.77
CA ILE A 39 -6.42 3.90 7.10
C ILE A 39 -5.97 2.53 7.65
N SER A 40 -6.13 2.29 8.94
CA SER A 40 -5.77 1.00 9.54
C SER A 40 -6.64 -0.14 9.01
N GLU A 41 -7.89 0.14 8.71
CA GLU A 41 -8.83 -0.83 8.15
C GLU A 41 -8.45 -1.26 6.73
N PHE A 42 -7.65 -0.46 6.04
CA PHE A 42 -7.07 -0.85 4.75
C PHE A 42 -5.68 -1.50 4.95
N VAL A 43 -4.81 -0.85 5.70
CA VAL A 43 -3.39 -1.24 5.79
C VAL A 43 -3.22 -2.63 6.40
N PHE A 44 -3.89 -2.93 7.52
CA PHE A 44 -3.70 -4.21 8.20
C PHE A 44 -4.21 -5.41 7.40
N PRO A 45 -5.43 -5.39 6.84
CA PRO A 45 -5.85 -6.50 5.99
C PRO A 45 -4.97 -6.67 4.74
N PHE A 46 -4.55 -5.57 4.13
CA PHE A 46 -3.67 -5.63 2.97
C PHE A 46 -2.29 -6.20 3.35
N TYR A 47 -1.75 -5.77 4.48
CA TYR A 47 -0.50 -6.30 5.02
C TYR A 47 -0.61 -7.82 5.25
N HIS A 48 -1.70 -8.28 5.86
CA HIS A 48 -1.93 -9.71 6.06
C HIS A 48 -1.95 -10.47 4.74
N ALA A 49 -2.60 -9.93 3.72
CA ALA A 49 -2.70 -10.58 2.42
C ALA A 49 -1.32 -10.80 1.78
N ILE A 50 -0.43 -9.82 1.88
CA ILE A 50 0.87 -9.87 1.20
C ILE A 50 1.98 -10.51 2.04
N PHE A 51 1.85 -10.56 3.38
CA PHE A 51 2.90 -11.08 4.26
C PHE A 51 2.56 -12.43 4.91
N TYR A 52 1.29 -12.69 5.21
CA TYR A 52 0.92 -13.86 6.02
C TYR A 52 0.01 -14.85 5.29
N ASP A 53 -0.87 -14.39 4.45
CA ASP A 53 -1.90 -15.25 3.85
C ASP A 53 -1.46 -15.93 2.56
N ASN A 54 -0.23 -15.66 2.12
CA ASN A 54 0.32 -16.21 0.86
C ASN A 54 -0.63 -15.98 -0.32
N LYS A 55 -1.23 -14.81 -0.39
CA LYS A 55 -2.17 -14.41 -1.42
C LYS A 55 -1.49 -13.73 -2.60
N THR A 56 -0.19 -13.94 -2.74
CA THR A 56 0.62 -13.32 -3.80
C THR A 56 1.14 -14.40 -4.72
N PHE A 57 0.92 -14.24 -6.03
CA PHE A 57 1.27 -15.24 -7.04
C PHE A 57 2.00 -14.58 -8.21
N GLU A 58 2.97 -15.29 -8.80
CA GLU A 58 3.55 -14.85 -10.05
C GLU A 58 2.52 -14.93 -11.18
N HIS A 59 2.40 -13.85 -11.93
CA HIS A 59 1.53 -13.82 -13.10
C HIS A 59 2.19 -14.59 -14.27
N SER A 60 1.36 -15.08 -15.19
CA SER A 60 1.86 -15.77 -16.40
C SER A 60 2.74 -14.86 -17.27
N GLU A 61 2.53 -13.55 -17.23
CA GLU A 61 3.40 -12.58 -17.87
C GLU A 61 4.58 -12.25 -16.96
N LYS A 62 5.76 -12.08 -17.55
CA LYS A 62 6.99 -11.79 -16.81
C LYS A 62 6.88 -10.45 -16.09
N ASN A 63 7.47 -10.37 -14.91
CA ASN A 63 7.57 -9.16 -14.09
C ASN A 63 6.24 -8.63 -13.58
N LEU A 64 5.21 -9.48 -13.51
CA LEU A 64 3.93 -9.13 -12.91
C LEU A 64 3.63 -10.06 -11.73
N ILE A 65 3.00 -9.49 -10.72
CA ILE A 65 2.57 -10.21 -9.51
C ILE A 65 1.07 -10.00 -9.34
N GLU A 66 0.35 -11.09 -9.08
CA GLU A 66 -1.06 -11.03 -8.71
C GLU A 66 -1.17 -11.04 -7.19
N ILE A 67 -2.00 -10.15 -6.66
CA ILE A 67 -2.35 -10.13 -5.23
C ILE A 67 -3.84 -10.41 -5.13
N ASP A 68 -4.21 -11.52 -4.46
CA ASP A 68 -5.59 -11.88 -4.24
C ASP A 68 -5.94 -11.59 -2.78
N PHE A 69 -6.90 -10.70 -2.56
CA PHE A 69 -7.32 -10.32 -1.21
C PHE A 69 -8.80 -9.98 -1.20
N GLU A 70 -9.39 -10.06 -0.01
CA GLU A 70 -10.78 -9.68 0.20
C GLU A 70 -10.84 -8.51 1.17
N LEU A 71 -11.53 -7.45 0.73
CA LEU A 71 -11.67 -6.26 1.53
C LEU A 71 -12.93 -5.54 1.09
N GLU A 72 -13.72 -5.05 2.04
CA GLU A 72 -14.92 -4.32 1.73
C GLU A 72 -14.60 -3.02 1.01
N LYS A 73 -15.47 -2.63 0.07
CA LYS A 73 -15.28 -1.43 -0.73
C LYS A 73 -15.05 -0.19 0.13
N GLU A 74 -15.75 -0.08 1.24
CA GLU A 74 -15.60 1.06 2.17
C GLU A 74 -14.15 1.21 2.63
N TYR A 75 -13.49 0.11 2.97
CA TYR A 75 -12.11 0.13 3.44
C TYR A 75 -11.13 0.42 2.32
N ILE A 76 -11.42 -0.06 1.11
CA ILE A 76 -10.62 0.29 -0.08
C ILE A 76 -10.73 1.80 -0.34
N ASP A 77 -11.91 2.38 -0.23
CA ASP A 77 -12.13 3.82 -0.41
C ASP A 77 -11.31 4.64 0.59
N TYR A 78 -11.21 4.19 1.85
CA TYR A 78 -10.35 4.85 2.84
C TYR A 78 -8.88 4.83 2.41
N GLY A 79 -8.41 3.70 1.89
CA GLY A 79 -7.04 3.60 1.37
C GLY A 79 -6.82 4.51 0.17
N LEU A 80 -7.76 4.53 -0.76
CA LEU A 80 -7.68 5.40 -1.95
C LEU A 80 -7.63 6.87 -1.55
N ASP A 81 -8.49 7.29 -0.63
CA ASP A 81 -8.52 8.67 -0.16
C ASP A 81 -7.18 9.06 0.48
N TYR A 82 -6.66 8.20 1.34
CA TYR A 82 -5.39 8.46 2.01
C TYR A 82 -4.22 8.57 1.03
N PHE A 83 -4.05 7.55 0.18
CA PHE A 83 -2.92 7.52 -0.74
C PHE A 83 -3.00 8.62 -1.81
N SER A 84 -4.20 9.07 -2.16
CA SER A 84 -4.38 10.17 -3.10
C SER A 84 -3.91 11.51 -2.54
N THR A 85 -3.88 11.66 -1.21
CA THR A 85 -3.41 12.89 -0.55
C THR A 85 -1.94 12.82 -0.15
N PHE A 86 -1.29 11.67 -0.36
CA PHE A 86 0.10 11.44 0.06
C PHE A 86 1.04 12.09 -0.95
N ASP A 87 1.62 13.22 -0.58
CA ASP A 87 2.45 14.01 -1.49
C ASP A 87 3.95 13.69 -1.34
N SER A 88 4.78 14.37 -2.13
CA SER A 88 6.23 14.15 -2.13
C SER A 88 6.89 14.47 -0.78
N GLN A 89 6.35 15.44 -0.05
CA GLN A 89 6.87 15.78 1.28
C GLN A 89 6.57 14.68 2.30
N ASP A 90 5.37 14.12 2.24
CA ASP A 90 5.00 12.99 3.09
C ASP A 90 5.90 11.79 2.83
N ILE A 91 6.17 11.51 1.55
CA ILE A 91 7.03 10.41 1.15
C ILE A 91 8.47 10.64 1.63
N GLU A 92 8.99 11.83 1.43
CA GLU A 92 10.34 12.18 1.88
C GLU A 92 10.48 11.99 3.38
N PHE A 93 9.52 12.48 4.14
CA PHE A 93 9.50 12.33 5.60
C PHE A 93 9.45 10.85 6.01
N PHE A 94 8.60 10.06 5.34
CA PHE A 94 8.47 8.63 5.60
C PHE A 94 9.79 7.90 5.34
N LEU A 95 10.45 8.20 4.22
CA LEU A 95 11.73 7.57 3.87
C LEU A 95 12.81 7.88 4.89
N LYS A 96 12.86 9.13 5.36
CA LYS A 96 13.84 9.54 6.37
C LYS A 96 13.58 8.89 7.72
N GLU A 97 12.33 8.87 8.17
CA GLU A 97 11.99 8.26 9.46
C GLU A 97 12.30 6.77 9.50
N ASN A 98 12.10 6.08 8.38
CA ASN A 98 12.29 4.64 8.31
C ASN A 98 13.67 4.24 7.80
N LYS A 99 14.56 5.20 7.57
CA LYS A 99 15.94 4.99 7.11
C LYS A 99 16.00 4.17 5.82
N LEU A 100 15.13 4.49 4.88
CA LEU A 100 15.04 3.80 3.59
C LEU A 100 15.83 4.59 2.53
N ASP A 101 17.15 4.68 2.71
CA ASP A 101 18.01 5.49 1.86
C ASP A 101 18.16 4.94 0.43
N TYR A 102 17.84 3.67 0.24
CA TYR A 102 17.95 3.01 -1.06
C TYR A 102 16.72 3.23 -1.95
N LEU A 103 15.68 3.88 -1.44
CA LEU A 103 14.47 4.21 -2.20
C LEU A 103 14.39 5.71 -2.43
N THR A 104 13.88 6.08 -3.60
CA THR A 104 13.64 7.49 -3.95
C THR A 104 12.16 7.83 -3.80
N ILE A 105 11.85 9.13 -3.80
CA ILE A 105 10.47 9.60 -3.80
C ILE A 105 9.73 9.04 -5.02
N ASP A 106 10.38 9.06 -6.20
CA ASP A 106 9.77 8.55 -7.42
C ASP A 106 9.45 7.06 -7.35
N ASP A 107 10.32 6.26 -6.72
CA ASP A 107 10.07 4.83 -6.53
C ASP A 107 8.74 4.60 -5.80
N ILE A 108 8.51 5.32 -4.70
CA ILE A 108 7.29 5.21 -3.92
C ILE A 108 6.09 5.75 -4.71
N MET A 109 6.26 6.88 -5.41
CA MET A 109 5.19 7.48 -6.21
C MET A 109 4.68 6.52 -7.29
N TYR A 110 5.59 5.87 -8.03
CA TYR A 110 5.20 4.91 -9.06
C TYR A 110 4.45 3.72 -8.48
N ALA A 111 4.93 3.19 -7.35
CA ALA A 111 4.27 2.06 -6.70
C ALA A 111 2.87 2.43 -6.21
N LEU A 112 2.72 3.61 -5.61
CA LEU A 112 1.41 4.07 -5.11
C LEU A 112 0.44 4.37 -6.24
N VAL A 113 0.91 4.99 -7.34
CA VAL A 113 0.05 5.28 -8.49
C VAL A 113 -0.48 3.97 -9.09
N GLU A 114 0.37 2.97 -9.27
CA GLU A 114 -0.08 1.68 -9.79
C GLU A 114 -1.08 1.02 -8.84
N LEU A 115 -0.83 1.04 -7.53
CA LEU A 115 -1.76 0.50 -6.55
C LEU A 115 -3.12 1.21 -6.62
N ILE A 116 -3.12 2.53 -6.66
CA ILE A 116 -4.35 3.32 -6.73
C ILE A 116 -5.14 2.96 -7.99
N MET A 117 -4.47 2.88 -9.14
CA MET A 117 -5.13 2.53 -10.39
C MET A 117 -5.75 1.14 -10.34
N GLU A 118 -5.03 0.15 -9.82
CA GLU A 118 -5.53 -1.21 -9.71
C GLU A 118 -6.70 -1.31 -8.72
N LEU A 119 -6.62 -0.61 -7.60
CA LEU A 119 -7.72 -0.60 -6.63
C LEU A 119 -8.96 0.06 -7.21
N ARG A 120 -8.82 1.12 -8.00
CA ARG A 120 -9.95 1.75 -8.68
C ARG A 120 -10.61 0.81 -9.67
N LEU A 121 -9.82 0.06 -10.43
CA LEU A 121 -10.36 -0.90 -11.38
C LEU A 121 -11.24 -1.95 -10.68
N VAL A 122 -10.77 -2.52 -9.57
CA VAL A 122 -11.54 -3.54 -8.87
C VAL A 122 -12.77 -2.98 -8.16
N THR A 123 -12.75 -1.72 -7.73
CA THR A 123 -13.92 -1.09 -7.12
C THR A 123 -14.95 -0.64 -8.15
N GLU A 124 -14.53 -0.24 -9.34
CA GLU A 124 -15.42 0.18 -10.42
C GLU A 124 -16.13 -1.00 -11.08
N GLU A 125 -15.56 -2.20 -11.02
CA GLU A 125 -16.18 -3.42 -11.56
C GLU A 125 -17.38 -3.90 -10.74
N ASP A 126 -17.49 -3.44 -9.52
CA ASP A 126 -18.60 -3.77 -8.63
C ASP A 126 -19.74 -2.75 -8.83
#